data_5299f9b6dc3e53a3bad230983aea02d3
#
_entry.id   5299f9b6dc3e53a3bad230983aea02d3
#
_cell.length_a   1.000
_cell.length_b   1.000
_cell.length_c   1.000
_cell.angle_alpha   90.00
_cell.angle_beta   90.00
_cell.angle_gamma   90.00
#
_symmetry.space_group_name_H-M   'P 1'
#
loop_
_entity.id
_entity.type
_entity.pdbx_description
1 polymer ?
#
loop_
_entity_poly.entity_id
_entity_poly.type
_entity_poly.pdbx_seq_one_letter_code
_entity_poly.pdbx_strand_id
1 'polypeptide(L)'
;MELESILLPGVEAKRPIVIAGPCSAETREQVMETAKQLASKGIKIFRAGIWKPRTKPGGFEGVGVEGLSWLEDVKKETGMYVSTEVATAKHVEEALKHNIDILWIGARTSANPFAVQEIADALQGVDIPVLIKNPVNPDLELWIGALERLHNAGLRRLGVIHRGFSTYDKKIYRNLPQWHIPIELRRRIPNLPIFCDPSHIGGKRELIASLSQQAMDLNFDGLIIESHCNPDVALSDASQQITPDILDYILNMLVIRKETQTTESLAELRRQIDDCDNSLIEILAKRMRISREIGTFKKEHNMYQSHHILQLVAETVSTARLVKTRPCPYPTAKSLIQQPTIGHYIH
;
A
#
# COMPACT_ATOMS: atom_id res chain seq x y z
N MET A 1 -4.22 -7.96 19.08
CA MET A 1 -5.51 -7.96 18.34
C MET A 1 -5.76 -9.38 17.87
N GLU A 2 -6.88 -9.98 18.27
CA GLU A 2 -7.28 -11.32 17.83
C GLU A 2 -8.08 -11.17 16.53
N LEU A 3 -7.61 -11.84 15.46
CA LEU A 3 -8.17 -11.70 14.11
C LEU A 3 -8.56 -13.09 13.58
N GLU A 4 -9.65 -13.12 12.82
CA GLU A 4 -10.12 -14.28 12.08
C GLU A 4 -9.77 -14.16 10.60
N SER A 5 -9.86 -15.26 9.87
CA SER A 5 -9.56 -15.29 8.44
C SER A 5 -10.51 -14.39 7.66
N ILE A 6 -9.94 -13.58 6.78
CA ILE A 6 -10.70 -12.78 5.81
C ILE A 6 -11.13 -13.57 4.58
N LEU A 7 -10.65 -14.81 4.43
CA LEU A 7 -10.94 -15.63 3.26
C LEU A 7 -12.42 -15.99 3.18
N LEU A 8 -12.93 -15.98 1.97
CA LEU A 8 -14.28 -16.39 1.64
C LEU A 8 -14.27 -17.86 1.13
N PRO A 9 -15.37 -18.59 1.27
CA PRO A 9 -15.45 -19.97 0.83
C PRO A 9 -15.00 -20.15 -0.64
N GLY A 10 -14.11 -21.10 -0.90
CA GLY A 10 -13.57 -21.34 -2.26
C GLY A 10 -12.50 -20.36 -2.73
N VAL A 11 -12.08 -19.41 -1.91
CA VAL A 11 -10.89 -18.58 -2.13
C VAL A 11 -9.70 -19.25 -1.45
N GLU A 12 -8.73 -19.68 -2.24
CA GLU A 12 -7.55 -20.35 -1.71
C GLU A 12 -6.63 -19.37 -0.94
N ALA A 13 -6.01 -19.86 0.14
CA ALA A 13 -4.99 -19.12 0.88
C ALA A 13 -3.64 -19.01 0.12
N LYS A 14 -3.65 -19.24 -1.20
CA LYS A 14 -2.45 -19.16 -2.04
C LYS A 14 -2.12 -17.71 -2.38
N ARG A 15 -0.90 -17.30 -2.09
CA ARG A 15 -0.41 -15.96 -2.41
C ARG A 15 -0.08 -15.80 -3.90
N PRO A 16 -0.42 -14.66 -4.50
CA PRO A 16 -1.22 -13.59 -3.91
C PRO A 16 -2.73 -13.90 -3.95
N ILE A 17 -3.45 -13.48 -2.91
CA ILE A 17 -4.90 -13.34 -3.00
C ILE A 17 -5.16 -12.10 -3.87
N VAL A 18 -5.94 -12.22 -4.94
CA VAL A 18 -6.13 -11.12 -5.90
C VAL A 18 -7.55 -10.57 -5.83
N ILE A 19 -7.64 -9.26 -5.63
CA ILE A 19 -8.86 -8.48 -5.75
C ILE A 19 -8.68 -7.57 -6.98
N ALA A 20 -9.50 -7.73 -8.01
CA ALA A 20 -9.33 -6.99 -9.25
C ALA A 20 -10.66 -6.47 -9.82
N GLY A 21 -10.60 -5.38 -10.55
CA GLY A 21 -11.73 -4.74 -11.18
C GLY A 21 -11.51 -3.23 -11.34
N PRO A 22 -12.45 -2.50 -11.92
CA PRO A 22 -12.22 -1.11 -12.28
C PRO A 22 -12.04 -0.19 -11.07
N CYS A 23 -11.42 0.95 -11.31
CA CYS A 23 -11.35 2.04 -10.34
C CYS A 23 -12.75 2.44 -9.89
N SER A 24 -13.66 2.63 -10.86
CA SER A 24 -15.06 2.98 -10.65
C SER A 24 -15.98 2.07 -11.44
N ALA A 25 -17.16 1.77 -10.90
CA ALA A 25 -18.30 1.39 -11.71
C ALA A 25 -18.77 2.62 -12.48
N GLU A 26 -18.88 2.52 -13.82
CA GLU A 26 -19.19 3.63 -14.70
C GLU A 26 -20.49 3.40 -15.47
N THR A 27 -20.65 2.21 -16.03
CA THR A 27 -21.88 1.69 -16.63
C THR A 27 -22.02 0.20 -16.29
N ARG A 28 -23.25 -0.32 -16.40
CA ARG A 28 -23.51 -1.74 -16.16
C ARG A 28 -22.71 -2.62 -17.14
N GLU A 29 -22.65 -2.21 -18.40
CA GLU A 29 -21.92 -2.92 -19.46
C GLU A 29 -20.42 -2.98 -19.16
N GLN A 30 -19.83 -1.86 -18.77
CA GLN A 30 -18.39 -1.78 -18.40
C GLN A 30 -18.07 -2.70 -17.22
N VAL A 31 -18.92 -2.70 -16.18
CA VAL A 31 -18.74 -3.55 -14.99
C VAL A 31 -18.83 -5.02 -15.38
N MET A 32 -19.86 -5.41 -16.12
CA MET A 32 -20.09 -6.79 -16.53
C MET A 32 -19.01 -7.33 -17.48
N GLU A 33 -18.60 -6.53 -18.46
CA GLU A 33 -17.56 -6.91 -19.41
C GLU A 33 -16.22 -7.14 -18.68
N THR A 34 -15.85 -6.19 -17.79
CA THR A 34 -14.63 -6.34 -16.97
C THR A 34 -14.71 -7.58 -16.08
N ALA A 35 -15.86 -7.81 -15.45
CA ALA A 35 -16.06 -8.95 -14.55
C ALA A 35 -15.95 -10.29 -15.29
N LYS A 36 -16.58 -10.43 -16.46
CA LYS A 36 -16.52 -11.66 -17.27
C LYS A 36 -15.10 -11.97 -17.73
N GLN A 37 -14.37 -10.96 -18.18
CA GLN A 37 -12.96 -11.12 -18.56
C GLN A 37 -12.10 -11.55 -17.36
N LEU A 38 -12.27 -10.94 -16.19
CA LEU A 38 -11.53 -11.33 -14.97
C LEU A 38 -11.90 -12.73 -14.49
N ALA A 39 -13.18 -13.09 -14.51
CA ALA A 39 -13.64 -14.43 -14.14
C ALA A 39 -13.03 -15.51 -15.05
N SER A 40 -12.91 -15.26 -16.36
CA SER A 40 -12.26 -16.18 -17.30
C SER A 40 -10.77 -16.40 -17.03
N LYS A 41 -10.11 -15.48 -16.31
CA LYS A 41 -8.71 -15.58 -15.83
C LYS A 41 -8.61 -16.19 -14.43
N GLY A 42 -9.71 -16.68 -13.87
CA GLY A 42 -9.73 -17.33 -12.56
C GLY A 42 -9.73 -16.37 -11.37
N ILE A 43 -9.92 -15.07 -11.57
CA ILE A 43 -10.08 -14.12 -10.46
C ILE A 43 -11.37 -14.45 -9.71
N LYS A 44 -11.29 -14.46 -8.37
CA LYS A 44 -12.41 -14.83 -7.49
C LYS A 44 -13.06 -13.65 -6.78
N ILE A 45 -12.38 -12.51 -6.70
CA ILE A 45 -12.86 -11.35 -5.98
C ILE A 45 -12.82 -10.13 -6.91
N PHE A 46 -14.01 -9.61 -7.20
CA PHE A 46 -14.19 -8.41 -8.02
C PHE A 46 -14.26 -7.16 -7.14
N ARG A 47 -13.66 -6.07 -7.61
CA ARG A 47 -13.78 -4.75 -6.98
C ARG A 47 -14.38 -3.74 -7.94
N ALA A 48 -15.20 -2.83 -7.44
CA ALA A 48 -15.51 -1.58 -8.12
C ALA A 48 -15.84 -0.49 -7.12
N GLY A 49 -15.33 0.72 -7.32
CA GLY A 49 -15.71 1.87 -6.51
C GLY A 49 -17.06 2.41 -6.97
N ILE A 50 -18.03 2.48 -6.07
CA ILE A 50 -19.38 2.98 -6.33
C ILE A 50 -19.48 4.46 -6.01
N TRP A 51 -18.86 4.87 -4.93
CA TRP A 51 -18.72 6.26 -4.50
C TRP A 51 -17.27 6.71 -4.59
N LYS A 52 -17.04 7.91 -5.13
CA LYS A 52 -15.67 8.42 -5.37
C LYS A 52 -15.47 9.78 -4.71
N PRO A 53 -14.85 9.83 -3.52
CA PRO A 53 -14.48 11.11 -2.92
C PRO A 53 -13.42 11.79 -3.76
N ARG A 54 -13.75 12.90 -4.42
CA ARG A 54 -12.82 13.66 -5.26
C ARG A 54 -12.14 14.77 -4.47
N THR A 55 -10.86 14.99 -4.74
CA THR A 55 -10.10 16.11 -4.16
C THR A 55 -10.56 17.45 -4.74
N LYS A 56 -10.96 17.45 -6.01
CA LYS A 56 -11.50 18.63 -6.70
C LYS A 56 -12.92 18.33 -7.16
N PRO A 57 -13.87 19.27 -7.03
CA PRO A 57 -15.22 19.11 -7.57
C PRO A 57 -15.18 19.06 -9.10
N GLY A 58 -16.24 18.53 -9.72
CA GLY A 58 -16.42 18.48 -11.17
C GLY A 58 -15.85 17.25 -11.86
N GLY A 59 -15.26 16.28 -11.13
CA GLY A 59 -14.90 14.97 -11.66
C GLY A 59 -16.04 13.95 -11.48
N PHE A 60 -15.89 12.76 -12.09
CA PHE A 60 -16.83 11.66 -11.89
C PHE A 60 -16.83 11.20 -10.44
N GLU A 61 -17.95 11.35 -9.74
CA GLU A 61 -18.09 11.08 -8.30
C GLU A 61 -18.64 9.68 -7.99
N GLY A 62 -18.79 8.84 -9.03
CA GLY A 62 -19.39 7.51 -8.95
C GLY A 62 -20.88 7.52 -9.31
N VAL A 63 -21.42 6.32 -9.50
CA VAL A 63 -22.83 6.11 -9.90
C VAL A 63 -23.77 6.02 -8.68
N GLY A 64 -23.22 5.93 -7.48
CA GLY A 64 -24.02 5.78 -6.28
C GLY A 64 -24.65 4.40 -6.14
N VAL A 65 -25.77 4.33 -5.41
CA VAL A 65 -26.44 3.07 -5.03
C VAL A 65 -26.79 2.19 -6.22
N GLU A 66 -27.08 2.76 -7.38
CA GLU A 66 -27.41 2.00 -8.61
C GLU A 66 -26.29 0.99 -8.96
N GLY A 67 -25.03 1.38 -8.80
CA GLY A 67 -23.88 0.50 -9.07
C GLY A 67 -23.79 -0.73 -8.17
N LEU A 68 -24.46 -0.73 -7.00
CA LEU A 68 -24.51 -1.91 -6.14
C LEU A 68 -25.33 -3.03 -6.78
N SER A 69 -26.41 -2.70 -7.51
CA SER A 69 -27.19 -3.69 -8.25
C SER A 69 -26.36 -4.33 -9.38
N TRP A 70 -25.44 -3.59 -10.00
CA TRP A 70 -24.54 -4.14 -11.00
C TRP A 70 -23.51 -5.11 -10.39
N LEU A 71 -23.09 -4.86 -9.14
CA LEU A 71 -22.23 -5.82 -8.41
C LEU A 71 -22.99 -7.11 -8.04
N GLU A 72 -24.29 -7.02 -7.69
CA GLU A 72 -25.11 -8.21 -7.52
C GLU A 72 -25.22 -9.03 -8.82
N ASP A 73 -25.36 -8.36 -9.96
CA ASP A 73 -25.37 -9.03 -11.28
C ASP A 73 -24.02 -9.71 -11.57
N VAL A 74 -22.88 -9.05 -11.26
CA VAL A 74 -21.56 -9.69 -11.36
C VAL A 74 -21.51 -10.98 -10.56
N LYS A 75 -21.98 -10.95 -9.32
CA LYS A 75 -22.01 -12.12 -8.44
C LYS A 75 -22.86 -13.25 -9.03
N LYS A 76 -24.05 -12.94 -9.56
CA LYS A 76 -24.96 -13.90 -10.18
C LYS A 76 -24.39 -14.52 -11.44
N GLU A 77 -23.80 -13.70 -12.32
CA GLU A 77 -23.35 -14.17 -13.65
C GLU A 77 -21.98 -14.83 -13.63
N THR A 78 -21.09 -14.44 -12.72
CA THR A 78 -19.70 -14.92 -12.72
C THR A 78 -19.34 -15.82 -11.54
N GLY A 79 -20.14 -15.81 -10.49
CA GLY A 79 -19.83 -16.51 -9.23
C GLY A 79 -18.68 -15.87 -8.43
N MET A 80 -18.17 -14.70 -8.84
CA MET A 80 -17.17 -13.96 -8.06
C MET A 80 -17.78 -13.33 -6.83
N TYR A 81 -16.99 -13.22 -5.78
CA TYR A 81 -17.28 -12.32 -4.66
C TYR A 81 -17.10 -10.87 -5.09
N VAL A 82 -17.86 -9.97 -4.50
CA VAL A 82 -17.84 -8.55 -4.86
C VAL A 82 -17.43 -7.67 -3.69
N SER A 83 -16.69 -6.62 -4.01
CA SER A 83 -16.19 -5.68 -3.01
C SER A 83 -16.34 -4.23 -3.44
N THR A 84 -16.56 -3.32 -2.48
CA THR A 84 -16.65 -1.88 -2.74
C THR A 84 -16.12 -1.03 -1.60
N GLU A 85 -15.85 0.26 -1.89
CA GLU A 85 -15.44 1.26 -0.91
C GLU A 85 -16.65 1.78 -0.13
N VAL A 86 -16.48 1.94 1.19
CA VAL A 86 -17.44 2.62 2.04
C VAL A 86 -16.76 3.80 2.77
N ALA A 87 -17.48 4.88 2.96
CA ALA A 87 -16.97 6.09 3.60
C ALA A 87 -17.92 6.67 4.68
N THR A 88 -19.13 6.14 4.80
CA THR A 88 -20.15 6.57 5.76
C THR A 88 -20.96 5.37 6.22
N ALA A 89 -21.67 5.50 7.34
CA ALA A 89 -22.63 4.50 7.81
C ALA A 89 -23.70 4.16 6.76
N LYS A 90 -24.21 5.16 6.03
CA LYS A 90 -25.18 4.95 4.95
C LYS A 90 -24.62 4.08 3.82
N HIS A 91 -23.34 4.25 3.45
CA HIS A 91 -22.70 3.39 2.45
C HIS A 91 -22.60 1.94 2.93
N VAL A 92 -22.34 1.73 4.23
CA VAL A 92 -22.35 0.40 4.84
C VAL A 92 -23.74 -0.24 4.74
N GLU A 93 -24.77 0.47 5.17
CA GLU A 93 -26.16 -0.02 5.11
C GLU A 93 -26.57 -0.43 3.70
N GLU A 94 -26.31 0.42 2.70
CA GLU A 94 -26.64 0.13 1.31
C GLU A 94 -25.82 -1.07 0.78
N ALA A 95 -24.53 -1.14 1.08
CA ALA A 95 -23.68 -2.26 0.67
C ALA A 95 -24.17 -3.59 1.27
N LEU A 96 -24.59 -3.60 2.54
CA LEU A 96 -25.12 -4.79 3.20
C LEU A 96 -26.48 -5.22 2.61
N LYS A 97 -27.38 -4.28 2.29
CA LYS A 97 -28.65 -4.56 1.62
C LYS A 97 -28.45 -5.24 0.26
N HIS A 98 -27.39 -4.90 -0.44
CA HIS A 98 -27.01 -5.49 -1.73
C HIS A 98 -26.05 -6.67 -1.62
N ASN A 99 -25.92 -7.29 -0.46
CA ASN A 99 -25.13 -8.50 -0.24
C ASN A 99 -23.67 -8.39 -0.75
N ILE A 100 -23.03 -7.25 -0.56
CA ILE A 100 -21.61 -7.08 -0.84
C ILE A 100 -20.78 -7.95 0.12
N ASP A 101 -19.81 -8.66 -0.41
CA ASP A 101 -19.07 -9.69 0.35
C ASP A 101 -17.87 -9.15 1.11
N ILE A 102 -17.25 -8.06 0.65
CA ILE A 102 -16.08 -7.44 1.25
C ILE A 102 -16.23 -5.92 1.17
N LEU A 103 -15.94 -5.23 2.26
CA LEU A 103 -15.88 -3.77 2.28
C LEU A 103 -14.44 -3.29 2.40
N TRP A 104 -14.12 -2.14 1.80
CA TRP A 104 -12.90 -1.46 2.17
C TRP A 104 -13.14 0.01 2.53
N ILE A 105 -12.37 0.48 3.50
CA ILE A 105 -12.36 1.87 3.94
C ILE A 105 -11.25 2.60 3.18
N GLY A 106 -11.62 3.68 2.47
CA GLY A 106 -10.69 4.45 1.66
C GLY A 106 -9.66 5.24 2.47
N ALA A 107 -8.54 5.61 1.84
CA ALA A 107 -7.42 6.29 2.49
C ALA A 107 -7.77 7.67 3.09
N ARG A 108 -8.75 8.38 2.54
CA ARG A 108 -9.23 9.65 3.11
C ARG A 108 -10.13 9.43 4.30
N THR A 109 -10.93 8.39 4.27
CA THR A 109 -11.82 7.99 5.35
C THR A 109 -11.03 7.40 6.52
N SER A 110 -10.06 6.54 6.28
CA SER A 110 -9.19 5.97 7.33
C SER A 110 -8.35 7.02 8.06
N ALA A 111 -8.12 8.18 7.44
CA ALA A 111 -7.48 9.33 8.07
C ALA A 111 -8.39 10.13 9.02
N ASN A 112 -9.68 9.80 9.09
CA ASN A 112 -10.66 10.48 9.92
C ASN A 112 -11.22 9.53 10.98
N PRO A 113 -10.80 9.64 12.26
CA PRO A 113 -11.28 8.77 13.34
C PRO A 113 -12.79 8.79 13.58
N PHE A 114 -13.46 9.92 13.33
CA PHE A 114 -14.93 10.01 13.47
C PHE A 114 -15.63 9.19 12.39
N ALA A 115 -15.19 9.32 11.13
CA ALA A 115 -15.78 8.55 10.03
C ALA A 115 -15.53 7.04 10.19
N VAL A 116 -14.34 6.64 10.66
CA VAL A 116 -14.05 5.24 10.97
C VAL A 116 -14.94 4.73 12.11
N GLN A 117 -15.20 5.55 13.15
CA GLN A 117 -16.08 5.17 14.25
C GLN A 117 -17.53 4.98 13.77
N GLU A 118 -18.05 5.88 12.96
CA GLU A 118 -19.41 5.74 12.38
C GLU A 118 -19.55 4.44 11.56
N ILE A 119 -18.52 4.09 10.78
CA ILE A 119 -18.48 2.84 10.01
C ILE A 119 -18.42 1.64 10.95
N ALA A 120 -17.60 1.70 11.99
CA ALA A 120 -17.46 0.64 12.98
C ALA A 120 -18.81 0.38 13.72
N ASP A 121 -19.50 1.45 14.09
CA ASP A 121 -20.80 1.36 14.77
C ASP A 121 -21.87 0.77 13.84
N ALA A 122 -21.87 1.13 12.55
CA ALA A 122 -22.78 0.57 11.54
C ALA A 122 -22.51 -0.92 11.23
N LEU A 123 -21.31 -1.41 11.52
CA LEU A 123 -20.90 -2.81 11.30
C LEU A 123 -21.01 -3.68 12.55
N GLN A 124 -21.49 -3.17 13.68
CA GLN A 124 -21.66 -3.97 14.89
C GLN A 124 -22.56 -5.18 14.65
N GLY A 125 -22.08 -6.38 15.00
CA GLY A 125 -22.81 -7.62 14.83
C GLY A 125 -22.85 -8.17 13.40
N VAL A 126 -22.14 -7.54 12.47
CA VAL A 126 -22.03 -8.01 11.06
C VAL A 126 -20.75 -8.81 10.88
N ASP A 127 -20.87 -10.03 10.37
CA ASP A 127 -19.70 -10.87 10.00
C ASP A 127 -19.34 -10.65 8.53
N ILE A 128 -18.55 -9.63 8.25
CA ILE A 128 -18.06 -9.28 6.91
C ILE A 128 -16.56 -8.95 6.96
N PRO A 129 -15.75 -9.38 5.99
CA PRO A 129 -14.37 -8.92 5.87
C PRO A 129 -14.30 -7.42 5.57
N VAL A 130 -13.46 -6.70 6.31
CA VAL A 130 -13.21 -5.27 6.10
C VAL A 130 -11.73 -5.01 5.92
N LEU A 131 -11.38 -4.38 4.79
CA LEU A 131 -10.02 -3.98 4.48
C LEU A 131 -9.86 -2.48 4.69
N ILE A 132 -8.77 -2.05 5.34
CA ILE A 132 -8.55 -0.64 5.65
C ILE A 132 -7.33 -0.14 4.87
N LYS A 133 -7.54 0.80 3.93
CA LYS A 133 -6.41 1.48 3.26
C LYS A 133 -5.63 2.30 4.28
N ASN A 134 -4.28 2.34 4.13
CA ASN A 134 -3.48 3.25 4.92
C ASN A 134 -3.96 4.71 4.74
N PRO A 135 -3.85 5.55 5.78
CA PRO A 135 -4.12 6.98 5.69
C PRO A 135 -3.32 7.63 4.56
N VAL A 136 -3.83 8.74 4.03
CA VAL A 136 -3.13 9.50 2.97
C VAL A 136 -1.75 9.93 3.42
N ASN A 137 -1.62 10.41 4.67
CA ASN A 137 -0.36 10.78 5.29
C ASN A 137 0.34 9.56 5.91
N PRO A 138 1.67 9.54 6.02
CA PRO A 138 2.44 8.46 6.59
C PRO A 138 2.32 8.44 8.14
N ASP A 139 1.21 7.96 8.63
CA ASP A 139 0.89 7.88 10.06
C ASP A 139 0.47 6.44 10.40
N LEU A 140 1.39 5.70 11.02
CA LEU A 140 1.16 4.31 11.42
C LEU A 140 0.17 4.19 12.57
N GLU A 141 0.22 5.10 13.55
CA GLU A 141 -0.66 5.07 14.72
C GLU A 141 -2.11 5.33 14.31
N LEU A 142 -2.32 6.23 13.36
CA LEU A 142 -3.64 6.49 12.81
C LEU A 142 -4.20 5.26 12.06
N TRP A 143 -3.33 4.52 11.36
CA TRP A 143 -3.74 3.29 10.67
C TRP A 143 -4.09 2.17 11.65
N ILE A 144 -3.28 1.98 12.69
CA ILE A 144 -3.56 1.03 13.78
C ILE A 144 -4.84 1.43 14.53
N GLY A 145 -5.02 2.71 14.83
CA GLY A 145 -6.22 3.21 15.49
C GLY A 145 -7.50 2.94 14.70
N ALA A 146 -7.44 2.98 13.37
CA ALA A 146 -8.57 2.60 12.53
C ALA A 146 -8.92 1.10 12.66
N LEU A 147 -7.90 0.22 12.70
CA LEU A 147 -8.07 -1.21 12.96
C LEU A 147 -8.68 -1.46 14.34
N GLU A 148 -8.15 -0.80 15.36
CA GLU A 148 -8.62 -0.96 16.75
C GLU A 148 -10.08 -0.55 16.93
N ARG A 149 -10.54 0.51 16.26
CA ARG A 149 -11.94 0.93 16.31
C ARG A 149 -12.89 -0.15 15.78
N LEU A 150 -12.57 -0.72 14.62
CA LEU A 150 -13.35 -1.80 14.03
C LEU A 150 -13.29 -3.07 14.90
N HIS A 151 -12.11 -3.41 15.40
CA HIS A 151 -11.95 -4.57 16.28
C HIS A 151 -12.74 -4.41 17.59
N ASN A 152 -12.71 -3.23 18.20
CA ASN A 152 -13.47 -2.92 19.42
C ASN A 152 -15.00 -2.92 19.19
N ALA A 153 -15.45 -2.62 17.97
CA ALA A 153 -16.85 -2.76 17.57
C ALA A 153 -17.25 -4.23 17.33
N GLY A 154 -16.34 -5.18 17.49
CA GLY A 154 -16.62 -6.61 17.38
C GLY A 154 -16.17 -7.28 16.08
N LEU A 155 -15.64 -6.52 15.10
CA LEU A 155 -15.19 -7.11 13.86
C LEU A 155 -13.87 -7.88 14.08
N ARG A 156 -13.81 -9.09 13.50
CA ARG A 156 -12.63 -9.96 13.61
C ARG A 156 -11.97 -10.24 12.26
N ARG A 157 -12.72 -10.14 11.17
CA ARG A 157 -12.26 -10.40 9.81
C ARG A 157 -11.70 -9.11 9.19
N LEU A 158 -10.54 -8.67 9.70
CA LEU A 158 -9.88 -7.41 9.30
C LEU A 158 -8.61 -7.68 8.49
N GLY A 159 -8.36 -6.81 7.52
CA GLY A 159 -7.12 -6.75 6.78
C GLY A 159 -6.79 -5.31 6.40
N VAL A 160 -5.64 -5.09 5.78
CA VAL A 160 -5.23 -3.76 5.35
C VAL A 160 -4.80 -3.72 3.89
N ILE A 161 -4.91 -2.53 3.30
CA ILE A 161 -4.45 -2.25 1.95
C ILE A 161 -3.39 -1.15 2.01
N HIS A 162 -2.18 -1.49 1.60
CA HIS A 162 -1.10 -0.54 1.43
C HIS A 162 -1.15 0.06 0.02
N ARG A 163 -1.48 1.36 -0.07
CA ARG A 163 -1.63 2.10 -1.32
C ARG A 163 -0.60 3.23 -1.50
N GLY A 164 0.45 3.26 -0.66
CA GLY A 164 1.41 4.33 -0.59
C GLY A 164 0.89 5.59 0.11
N PHE A 165 1.78 6.55 0.33
CA PHE A 165 1.51 7.77 1.07
C PHE A 165 1.69 9.00 0.19
N SER A 166 0.88 10.01 0.43
CA SER A 166 0.97 11.28 -0.29
C SER A 166 2.26 12.01 0.11
N THR A 167 2.96 12.54 -0.89
CA THR A 167 4.12 13.41 -0.71
C THR A 167 3.96 14.65 -1.57
N TYR A 168 4.61 15.75 -1.19
CA TYR A 168 4.63 16.96 -2.01
C TYR A 168 5.40 16.71 -3.32
N ASP A 169 6.53 16.03 -3.23
CA ASP A 169 7.40 15.74 -4.37
C ASP A 169 7.03 14.40 -5.03
N LYS A 170 6.43 14.48 -6.22
CA LYS A 170 5.97 13.32 -7.00
C LYS A 170 6.90 13.07 -8.18
N LYS A 171 7.98 12.30 -8.00
CA LYS A 171 8.95 12.00 -9.08
C LYS A 171 8.59 10.74 -9.87
N ILE A 172 8.55 9.60 -9.20
CA ILE A 172 8.35 8.29 -9.83
C ILE A 172 6.95 7.76 -9.53
N TYR A 173 6.57 7.78 -8.26
CA TYR A 173 5.32 7.23 -7.76
C TYR A 173 4.25 8.33 -7.58
N ARG A 174 2.99 7.95 -7.80
CA ARG A 174 1.85 8.81 -7.43
C ARG A 174 1.77 8.97 -5.91
N ASN A 175 2.00 7.88 -5.19
CA ASN A 175 2.08 7.85 -3.74
C ASN A 175 3.31 7.05 -3.34
N LEU A 176 4.17 7.63 -2.50
CA LEU A 176 5.42 7.00 -2.11
C LEU A 176 5.16 5.73 -1.28
N PRO A 177 5.74 4.58 -1.63
CA PRO A 177 5.40 3.32 -0.94
C PRO A 177 5.80 3.30 0.54
N GLN A 178 6.95 3.90 0.94
CA GLN A 178 7.42 3.89 2.34
C GLN A 178 7.25 2.51 3.00
N TRP A 179 7.83 1.49 2.39
CA TRP A 179 7.66 0.08 2.77
C TRP A 179 7.92 -0.24 4.24
N HIS A 180 8.74 0.57 4.92
CA HIS A 180 9.01 0.40 6.35
C HIS A 180 7.74 0.52 7.21
N ILE A 181 6.74 1.29 6.78
CA ILE A 181 5.48 1.47 7.54
C ILE A 181 4.64 0.17 7.56
N PRO A 182 4.28 -0.45 6.41
CA PRO A 182 3.56 -1.72 6.45
C PRO A 182 4.40 -2.88 7.02
N ILE A 183 5.73 -2.84 6.92
CA ILE A 183 6.61 -3.80 7.58
C ILE A 183 6.49 -3.66 9.11
N GLU A 184 6.55 -2.45 9.64
CA GLU A 184 6.39 -2.20 11.08
C GLU A 184 4.96 -2.54 11.54
N LEU A 185 3.93 -2.28 10.72
CA LEU A 185 2.57 -2.72 11.01
C LEU A 185 2.49 -4.25 11.17
N ARG A 186 3.08 -5.00 10.23
CA ARG A 186 3.17 -6.47 10.31
C ARG A 186 3.91 -6.94 11.56
N ARG A 187 4.98 -6.25 11.94
CA ARG A 187 5.74 -6.57 13.16
C ARG A 187 4.89 -6.42 14.43
N ARG A 188 4.02 -5.39 14.48
CA ARG A 188 3.12 -5.14 15.62
C ARG A 188 1.89 -6.04 15.64
N ILE A 189 1.37 -6.40 14.46
CA ILE A 189 0.18 -7.25 14.30
C ILE A 189 0.53 -8.37 13.30
N PRO A 190 1.20 -9.45 13.74
CA PRO A 190 1.75 -10.47 12.82
C PRO A 190 0.70 -11.21 11.98
N ASN A 191 -0.51 -11.38 12.52
CA ASN A 191 -1.60 -12.12 11.87
C ASN A 191 -2.46 -11.26 10.94
N LEU A 192 -2.13 -9.96 10.77
CA LEU A 192 -2.90 -9.05 9.95
C LEU A 192 -2.62 -9.29 8.46
N PRO A 193 -3.63 -9.66 7.64
CA PRO A 193 -3.46 -9.75 6.20
C PRO A 193 -3.17 -8.37 5.59
N ILE A 194 -2.12 -8.29 4.75
CA ILE A 194 -1.70 -7.05 4.08
C ILE A 194 -1.79 -7.23 2.57
N PHE A 195 -2.58 -6.39 1.93
CA PHE A 195 -2.69 -6.28 0.48
C PHE A 195 -1.90 -5.08 -0.03
N CYS A 196 -1.27 -5.22 -1.19
CA CYS A 196 -0.68 -4.09 -1.89
C CYS A 196 -1.64 -3.58 -2.97
N ASP A 197 -1.74 -2.26 -3.08
CA ASP A 197 -2.43 -1.56 -4.17
C ASP A 197 -1.39 -0.89 -5.08
N PRO A 198 -0.80 -1.64 -6.03
CA PRO A 198 0.25 -1.12 -6.89
C PRO A 198 -0.26 -0.05 -7.85
N SER A 199 -1.57 -0.07 -8.19
CA SER A 199 -2.20 0.92 -9.06
C SER A 199 -2.13 2.32 -8.45
N HIS A 200 -2.49 2.46 -7.17
CA HIS A 200 -2.44 3.75 -6.48
C HIS A 200 -1.03 4.16 -6.05
N ILE A 201 -0.13 3.21 -5.76
CA ILE A 201 1.27 3.51 -5.50
C ILE A 201 1.91 4.09 -6.76
N GLY A 202 1.82 3.36 -7.87
CA GLY A 202 2.46 3.72 -9.13
C GLY A 202 1.83 4.93 -9.81
N GLY A 203 0.50 4.92 -9.92
CA GLY A 203 -0.27 5.89 -10.73
C GLY A 203 -0.04 5.76 -12.24
N LYS A 204 0.67 4.71 -12.65
CA LYS A 204 1.05 4.39 -14.03
C LYS A 204 1.07 2.88 -14.24
N ARG A 205 0.63 2.42 -15.41
CA ARG A 205 0.55 0.99 -15.77
C ARG A 205 1.89 0.28 -15.69
N GLU A 206 2.97 0.94 -16.13
CA GLU A 206 4.32 0.37 -16.24
C GLU A 206 4.92 -0.01 -14.88
N LEU A 207 4.42 0.57 -13.79
CA LEU A 207 4.93 0.31 -12.45
C LEU A 207 4.21 -0.84 -11.73
N ILE A 208 3.06 -1.30 -12.24
CA ILE A 208 2.23 -2.29 -11.55
C ILE A 208 2.96 -3.62 -11.35
N ALA A 209 3.61 -4.13 -12.40
CA ALA A 209 4.33 -5.40 -12.32
C ALA A 209 5.47 -5.36 -11.28
N SER A 210 6.31 -4.32 -11.33
CA SER A 210 7.44 -4.17 -10.41
C SER A 210 7.00 -3.97 -8.96
N LEU A 211 5.94 -3.18 -8.72
CA LEU A 211 5.38 -2.96 -7.39
C LEU A 211 4.69 -4.21 -6.84
N SER A 212 4.02 -4.98 -7.70
CA SER A 212 3.44 -6.28 -7.33
C SER A 212 4.53 -7.26 -6.90
N GLN A 213 5.64 -7.34 -7.63
CA GLN A 213 6.76 -8.19 -7.25
C GLN A 213 7.38 -7.75 -5.93
N GLN A 214 7.60 -6.44 -5.72
CA GLN A 214 8.12 -5.92 -4.44
C GLN A 214 7.21 -6.30 -3.27
N ALA A 215 5.89 -6.21 -3.43
CA ALA A 215 4.95 -6.63 -2.40
C ALA A 215 5.08 -8.14 -2.08
N MET A 216 5.25 -8.98 -3.11
CA MET A 216 5.47 -10.42 -2.91
C MET A 216 6.80 -10.70 -2.20
N ASP A 217 7.86 -9.98 -2.56
CA ASP A 217 9.18 -10.08 -1.90
C ASP A 217 9.13 -9.62 -0.43
N LEU A 218 8.24 -8.71 -0.08
CA LEU A 218 7.96 -8.24 1.28
C LEU A 218 6.93 -9.12 2.03
N ASN A 219 6.59 -10.26 1.47
CA ASN A 219 5.69 -11.25 2.06
C ASN A 219 4.25 -10.77 2.28
N PHE A 220 3.73 -9.86 1.43
CA PHE A 220 2.33 -9.46 1.49
C PHE A 220 1.42 -10.62 1.09
N ASP A 221 0.19 -10.62 1.62
CA ASP A 221 -0.76 -11.72 1.43
C ASP A 221 -1.50 -11.64 0.10
N GLY A 222 -1.69 -10.41 -0.42
CA GLY A 222 -2.45 -10.24 -1.64
C GLY A 222 -2.19 -8.91 -2.36
N LEU A 223 -2.89 -8.78 -3.47
CA LEU A 223 -2.88 -7.61 -4.35
C LEU A 223 -4.31 -7.13 -4.57
N ILE A 224 -4.51 -5.82 -4.55
CA ILE A 224 -5.72 -5.17 -5.05
C ILE A 224 -5.35 -4.29 -6.23
N ILE A 225 -5.80 -4.65 -7.43
CA ILE A 225 -5.34 -4.04 -8.68
C ILE A 225 -6.51 -3.47 -9.47
N GLU A 226 -6.34 -2.26 -10.01
CA GLU A 226 -7.31 -1.65 -10.88
C GLU A 226 -7.20 -2.22 -12.30
N SER A 227 -8.27 -2.92 -12.72
CA SER A 227 -8.39 -3.55 -14.04
C SER A 227 -9.71 -3.17 -14.70
N HIS A 228 -9.66 -2.84 -15.97
CA HIS A 228 -10.79 -2.33 -16.73
C HIS A 228 -10.79 -2.93 -18.15
N CYS A 229 -11.94 -3.27 -18.70
CA CYS A 229 -12.05 -3.84 -20.06
C CYS A 229 -11.45 -2.93 -21.15
N ASN A 230 -11.54 -1.62 -20.98
CA ASN A 230 -10.91 -0.61 -21.84
C ASN A 230 -10.39 0.57 -21.00
N PRO A 231 -9.18 0.49 -20.40
CA PRO A 231 -8.68 1.49 -19.48
C PRO A 231 -8.56 2.91 -20.04
N ASP A 232 -8.39 3.05 -21.34
CA ASP A 232 -8.12 4.36 -21.98
C ASP A 232 -9.35 5.28 -21.99
N VAL A 233 -10.55 4.70 -21.89
CA VAL A 233 -11.81 5.47 -21.84
C VAL A 233 -12.39 5.57 -20.43
N ALA A 234 -11.68 5.07 -19.41
CA ALA A 234 -12.14 5.09 -18.03
C ALA A 234 -12.35 6.52 -17.52
N LEU A 235 -13.47 6.75 -16.84
CA LEU A 235 -13.84 8.05 -16.27
C LEU A 235 -13.01 8.42 -15.04
N SER A 236 -12.31 7.45 -14.46
CA SER A 236 -11.45 7.66 -13.29
C SER A 236 -10.14 6.90 -13.40
N ASP A 237 -9.04 7.56 -13.05
CA ASP A 237 -7.71 6.98 -12.90
C ASP A 237 -7.24 6.12 -14.10
N ALA A 238 -7.62 6.48 -15.33
CA ALA A 238 -7.35 5.75 -16.57
C ALA A 238 -5.88 5.33 -16.75
N SER A 239 -4.94 6.19 -16.38
CA SER A 239 -3.49 5.98 -16.58
C SER A 239 -2.90 4.85 -15.73
N GLN A 240 -3.58 4.42 -14.68
CA GLN A 240 -3.09 3.39 -13.74
C GLN A 240 -3.84 2.07 -13.83
N GLN A 241 -4.93 2.00 -14.61
CA GLN A 241 -5.69 0.78 -14.81
C GLN A 241 -5.09 -0.06 -15.94
N ILE A 242 -5.11 -1.37 -15.79
CA ILE A 242 -4.64 -2.33 -16.80
C ILE A 242 -5.79 -3.20 -17.30
N THR A 243 -5.64 -3.81 -18.48
CA THR A 243 -6.63 -4.78 -18.96
C THR A 243 -6.56 -6.10 -18.17
N PRO A 244 -7.63 -6.91 -18.14
CA PRO A 244 -7.59 -8.25 -17.57
C PRO A 244 -6.50 -9.16 -18.14
N ASP A 245 -6.16 -9.04 -19.42
CA ASP A 245 -5.07 -9.81 -20.04
C ASP A 245 -3.69 -9.40 -19.53
N ILE A 246 -3.45 -8.09 -19.35
CA ILE A 246 -2.21 -7.58 -18.75
C ILE A 246 -2.12 -8.02 -17.28
N LEU A 247 -3.23 -8.01 -16.54
CA LEU A 247 -3.27 -8.50 -15.16
C LEU A 247 -2.88 -9.98 -15.11
N ASP A 248 -3.48 -10.82 -15.93
CA ASP A 248 -3.16 -12.25 -16.00
C ASP A 248 -1.68 -12.48 -16.32
N TYR A 249 -1.15 -11.76 -17.30
CA TYR A 249 0.27 -11.82 -17.64
C TYR A 249 1.16 -11.45 -16.43
N ILE A 250 0.85 -10.37 -15.71
CA ILE A 250 1.61 -9.95 -14.51
C ILE A 250 1.55 -11.04 -13.44
N LEU A 251 0.37 -11.58 -13.14
CA LEU A 251 0.20 -12.60 -12.12
C LEU A 251 1.00 -13.87 -12.42
N ASN A 252 1.04 -14.29 -13.68
CA ASN A 252 1.81 -15.45 -14.14
C ASN A 252 3.32 -15.22 -14.09
N MET A 253 3.79 -13.98 -14.14
CA MET A 253 5.21 -13.62 -14.05
C MET A 253 5.71 -13.43 -12.61
N LEU A 254 4.81 -13.37 -11.62
CA LEU A 254 5.21 -13.16 -10.22
C LEU A 254 5.97 -14.36 -9.67
N VAL A 255 7.12 -14.07 -9.08
CA VAL A 255 7.91 -15.05 -8.34
C VAL A 255 7.52 -15.02 -6.88
N ILE A 256 6.80 -16.05 -6.42
CA ILE A 256 6.42 -16.20 -5.03
C ILE A 256 7.49 -17.04 -4.32
N ARG A 257 8.29 -16.37 -3.50
CA ARG A 257 9.32 -17.04 -2.71
C ARG A 257 8.67 -17.69 -1.49
N LYS A 258 9.04 -18.95 -1.23
CA LYS A 258 8.66 -19.62 0.04
C LYS A 258 9.54 -19.03 1.14
N GLU A 259 9.00 -18.94 2.37
CA GLU A 259 9.85 -18.73 3.54
C GLU A 259 10.83 -19.90 3.62
N THR A 260 12.08 -19.65 3.27
CA THR A 260 13.16 -20.58 3.55
C THR A 260 13.37 -20.56 5.05
N GLN A 261 13.27 -21.73 5.71
CA GLN A 261 13.82 -21.88 7.06
C GLN A 261 15.26 -21.37 7.00
N THR A 262 15.53 -20.31 7.73
CA THR A 262 16.88 -19.71 7.80
C THR A 262 17.81 -20.78 8.31
N THR A 263 18.74 -21.22 7.48
CA THR A 263 19.87 -22.03 7.94
C THR A 263 20.63 -21.20 8.98
N GLU A 264 21.23 -21.85 9.99
CA GLU A 264 22.03 -21.18 11.03
C GLU A 264 23.05 -20.21 10.44
N SER A 265 23.63 -20.56 9.28
CA SER A 265 24.57 -19.71 8.57
C SER A 265 23.97 -18.39 8.07
N LEU A 266 22.71 -18.39 7.61
CA LEU A 266 22.04 -17.16 7.16
C LEU A 266 21.64 -16.27 8.35
N ALA A 267 21.24 -16.86 9.46
CA ALA A 267 20.98 -16.14 10.70
C ALA A 267 22.25 -15.48 11.25
N GLU A 268 23.38 -16.19 11.17
CA GLU A 268 24.70 -15.68 11.55
C GLU A 268 25.13 -14.50 10.67
N LEU A 269 24.99 -14.64 9.36
CA LEU A 269 25.33 -13.55 8.41
C LEU A 269 24.44 -12.31 8.61
N ARG A 270 23.15 -12.49 8.93
CA ARG A 270 22.24 -11.39 9.26
C ARG A 270 22.68 -10.67 10.54
N ARG A 271 23.05 -11.42 11.58
CA ARG A 271 23.58 -10.84 12.83
C ARG A 271 24.86 -10.02 12.57
N GLN A 272 25.77 -10.50 11.70
CA GLN A 272 26.97 -9.74 11.34
C GLN A 272 26.63 -8.44 10.60
N ILE A 273 25.57 -8.43 9.75
CA ILE A 273 25.08 -7.20 9.12
C ILE A 273 24.52 -6.24 10.19
N ASP A 274 23.69 -6.74 11.11
CA ASP A 274 23.13 -5.93 12.18
C ASP A 274 24.24 -5.31 13.07
N ASP A 275 25.32 -6.05 13.36
CA ASP A 275 26.47 -5.57 14.08
C ASP A 275 27.21 -4.46 13.30
N CYS A 276 27.35 -4.62 11.98
CA CYS A 276 27.92 -3.58 11.11
C CYS A 276 27.05 -2.31 11.10
N ASP A 277 25.74 -2.47 10.98
CA ASP A 277 24.79 -1.37 10.97
C ASP A 277 24.79 -0.61 12.30
N ASN A 278 24.84 -1.32 13.42
CA ASN A 278 25.00 -0.71 14.75
C ASN A 278 26.30 0.08 14.87
N SER A 279 27.40 -0.48 14.39
CA SER A 279 28.70 0.21 14.37
C SER A 279 28.67 1.48 13.50
N LEU A 280 27.99 1.44 12.36
CA LEU A 280 27.79 2.63 11.51
C LEU A 280 26.99 3.72 12.23
N ILE A 281 25.92 3.34 12.95
CA ILE A 281 25.10 4.27 13.73
C ILE A 281 25.95 4.93 14.83
N GLU A 282 26.78 4.16 15.52
CA GLU A 282 27.69 4.69 16.56
C GLU A 282 28.70 5.68 15.98
N ILE A 283 29.31 5.34 14.84
CA ILE A 283 30.27 6.21 14.16
C ILE A 283 29.59 7.50 13.70
N LEU A 284 28.37 7.43 13.15
CA LEU A 284 27.60 8.60 12.76
C LEU A 284 27.24 9.48 13.97
N ALA A 285 26.84 8.88 15.08
CA ALA A 285 26.57 9.59 16.33
C ALA A 285 27.81 10.29 16.88
N LYS A 286 28.98 9.62 16.83
CA LYS A 286 30.28 10.22 17.20
C LYS A 286 30.62 11.41 16.29
N ARG A 287 30.47 11.26 14.98
CA ARG A 287 30.69 12.34 14.01
C ARG A 287 29.78 13.53 14.28
N MET A 288 28.50 13.30 14.59
CA MET A 288 27.56 14.37 14.94
C MET A 288 27.96 15.11 16.21
N ARG A 289 28.47 14.42 17.23
CA ARG A 289 28.99 15.07 18.46
C ARG A 289 30.16 15.98 18.12
N ILE A 290 31.17 15.47 17.40
CA ILE A 290 32.34 16.24 16.98
C ILE A 290 31.92 17.47 16.14
N SER A 291 30.93 17.33 15.25
CA SER A 291 30.44 18.44 14.45
C SER A 291 29.75 19.51 15.30
N ARG A 292 29.05 19.14 16.38
CA ARG A 292 28.48 20.09 17.33
C ARG A 292 29.58 20.81 18.12
N GLU A 293 30.60 20.10 18.59
CA GLU A 293 31.75 20.67 19.26
C GLU A 293 32.50 21.71 18.40
N ILE A 294 32.71 21.38 17.11
CA ILE A 294 33.27 22.31 16.13
C ILE A 294 32.37 23.54 15.97
N GLY A 295 31.04 23.34 15.92
CA GLY A 295 30.07 24.45 15.84
C GLY A 295 30.14 25.37 17.07
N THR A 296 30.23 24.80 18.24
CA THR A 296 30.40 25.55 19.52
C THR A 296 31.70 26.33 19.51
N PHE A 297 32.82 25.66 19.21
CA PHE A 297 34.14 26.29 19.12
C PHE A 297 34.17 27.48 18.15
N LYS A 298 33.58 27.32 16.95
CA LYS A 298 33.48 28.40 15.97
C LYS A 298 32.65 29.56 16.48
N LYS A 299 31.56 29.30 17.20
CA LYS A 299 30.71 30.34 17.79
C LYS A 299 31.46 31.13 18.87
N GLU A 300 32.18 30.45 19.75
CA GLU A 300 32.96 31.04 20.83
C GLU A 300 34.11 31.92 20.30
N HIS A 301 34.68 31.58 19.13
CA HIS A 301 35.80 32.28 18.52
C HIS A 301 35.40 33.23 17.40
N ASN A 302 34.12 33.57 17.27
CA ASN A 302 33.57 34.45 16.21
C ASN A 302 33.96 34.01 14.78
N MET A 303 34.08 32.72 14.50
CA MET A 303 34.44 32.22 13.17
C MET A 303 33.18 32.07 12.30
N TYR A 304 33.27 32.34 11.00
CA TYR A 304 32.16 32.23 10.05
C TYR A 304 31.51 30.84 10.03
N GLN A 305 30.18 30.77 10.15
CA GLN A 305 29.42 29.53 10.19
C GLN A 305 28.93 29.05 8.80
N SER A 306 28.93 29.89 7.78
CA SER A 306 28.17 29.69 6.55
C SER A 306 28.67 28.59 5.58
N HIS A 307 29.90 28.10 5.73
CA HIS A 307 30.45 27.09 4.80
C HIS A 307 30.26 25.62 5.28
N HIS A 308 29.85 25.43 6.53
CA HIS A 308 29.92 24.08 7.13
C HIS A 308 28.72 23.18 6.82
N ILE A 309 27.53 23.73 6.59
CA ILE A 309 26.34 22.92 6.29
C ILE A 309 26.45 22.34 4.88
N LEU A 310 26.90 23.13 3.91
CA LEU A 310 27.10 22.67 2.51
C LEU A 310 28.25 21.64 2.40
N GLN A 311 29.32 21.82 3.15
CA GLN A 311 30.44 20.91 3.18
C GLN A 311 30.07 19.58 3.88
N LEU A 312 29.28 19.62 4.95
CA LEU A 312 28.75 18.44 5.65
C LEU A 312 27.83 17.62 4.75
N VAL A 313 26.98 18.26 3.95
CA VAL A 313 26.11 17.60 2.96
C VAL A 313 26.96 17.00 1.83
N ALA A 314 27.95 17.74 1.31
CA ALA A 314 28.82 17.28 0.23
C ALA A 314 29.71 16.09 0.67
N GLU A 315 30.27 16.11 1.87
CA GLU A 315 31.09 15.02 2.41
C GLU A 315 30.24 13.78 2.73
N THR A 316 29.01 13.95 3.22
CA THR A 316 28.10 12.82 3.46
C THR A 316 27.69 12.17 2.14
N VAL A 317 27.47 12.95 1.08
CA VAL A 317 27.19 12.47 -0.28
C VAL A 317 28.40 11.79 -0.90
N SER A 318 29.62 12.30 -0.66
CA SER A 318 30.87 11.69 -1.15
C SER A 318 31.16 10.34 -0.47
N THR A 319 30.94 10.23 0.84
CA THR A 319 31.11 8.99 1.61
C THR A 319 30.08 7.93 1.20
N ALA A 320 28.82 8.34 0.94
CA ALA A 320 27.79 7.46 0.39
C ALA A 320 28.11 7.00 -1.06
N ARG A 321 28.85 7.79 -1.86
CA ARG A 321 29.35 7.39 -3.18
C ARG A 321 30.44 6.32 -3.09
N LEU A 322 31.33 6.37 -2.12
CA LEU A 322 32.40 5.37 -1.92
C LEU A 322 31.83 3.99 -1.51
N VAL A 323 30.71 3.96 -0.77
CA VAL A 323 29.99 2.71 -0.46
C VAL A 323 29.27 2.14 -1.69
N LYS A 324 28.92 2.99 -2.67
CA LYS A 324 28.26 2.60 -3.92
C LYS A 324 29.16 1.83 -4.92
N THR A 325 30.46 1.86 -4.78
CA THR A 325 31.40 1.25 -5.73
C THR A 325 31.77 -0.21 -5.44
N ARG A 326 31.26 -0.80 -4.35
CA ARG A 326 31.37 -2.23 -4.12
C ARG A 326 30.03 -2.92 -4.40
N PRO A 327 29.97 -3.93 -5.27
CA PRO A 327 28.74 -4.70 -5.49
C PRO A 327 28.43 -5.49 -4.22
N CYS A 328 27.44 -5.01 -3.45
CA CYS A 328 26.86 -5.78 -2.37
C CYS A 328 25.81 -6.71 -2.96
N PRO A 329 25.91 -8.03 -2.79
CA PRO A 329 24.98 -8.97 -3.42
C PRO A 329 23.61 -9.09 -2.74
N TYR A 330 23.28 -8.25 -1.77
CA TYR A 330 22.05 -8.37 -0.98
C TYR A 330 21.16 -7.12 -1.00
N PRO A 331 19.81 -7.30 -1.14
CA PRO A 331 18.85 -6.20 -1.36
C PRO A 331 18.62 -5.28 -0.16
N THR A 332 18.93 -5.67 1.07
CA THR A 332 18.58 -4.94 2.29
C THR A 332 19.33 -3.62 2.47
N ALA A 333 20.61 -3.56 2.10
CA ALA A 333 21.37 -2.30 2.11
C ALA A 333 20.98 -1.38 0.94
N LYS A 334 20.57 -1.94 -0.21
CA LYS A 334 20.12 -1.17 -1.36
C LYS A 334 18.78 -0.46 -1.16
N SER A 335 17.87 -1.00 -0.37
CA SER A 335 16.56 -0.38 -0.15
C SER A 335 16.63 0.88 0.72
N LEU A 336 17.59 0.96 1.61
CA LEU A 336 17.85 2.16 2.44
C LEU A 336 18.68 3.23 1.70
N ILE A 337 19.46 2.82 0.70
CA ILE A 337 20.38 3.73 -0.03
C ILE A 337 19.80 4.17 -1.38
N GLN A 338 18.78 3.50 -1.92
CA GLN A 338 18.11 3.84 -3.18
C GLN A 338 16.95 4.84 -3.04
N GLN A 339 16.78 5.48 -1.90
CA GLN A 339 16.06 6.75 -1.92
C GLN A 339 16.88 7.75 -2.76
N PRO A 340 16.25 8.45 -3.72
CA PRO A 340 16.99 9.36 -4.59
C PRO A 340 17.71 10.39 -3.71
N THR A 341 19.03 10.29 -3.73
CA THR A 341 19.92 11.27 -3.11
C THR A 341 19.53 12.65 -3.60
N ILE A 342 19.42 13.58 -2.70
CA ILE A 342 19.27 15.04 -2.89
C ILE A 342 20.45 15.60 -3.75
N GLY A 343 20.73 14.96 -4.88
CA GLY A 343 21.90 15.24 -5.70
C GLY A 343 21.60 15.92 -7.04
N HIS A 344 20.35 16.34 -7.30
CA HIS A 344 20.00 17.02 -8.58
C HIS A 344 19.40 18.42 -8.42
N TYR A 345 19.69 19.11 -7.32
CA TYR A 345 19.33 20.52 -7.17
C TYR A 345 20.57 21.38 -6.94
N ILE A 346 21.52 21.31 -7.86
CA ILE A 346 22.50 22.39 -8.10
C ILE A 346 22.64 22.54 -9.62
N HIS A 347 21.73 23.29 -10.18
CA HIS A 347 21.93 24.22 -11.29
C HIS A 347 20.83 25.27 -11.22
#